data_2087b0f0441d3b2bc9599c60a21e505d
#
_entry.id   2087b0f0441d3b2bc9599c60a21e505d
#
_cell.length_a   1.000
_cell.length_b   1.000
_cell.length_c   1.000
_cell.angle_alpha   90.00
_cell.angle_beta   90.00
_cell.angle_gamma   90.00
#
_symmetry.space_group_name_H-M   'P 1'
#
loop_
_entity.id
_entity.type
_entity.pdbx_description
1 polymer ?
#
loop_
_entity_poly.entity_id
_entity_poly.type
_entity_poly.pdbx_seq_one_letter_code
_entity_poly.pdbx_strand_id
1 'polypeptide(L)'
;KGISKRYHLECQSTADGTMEIRMWEYDAQIALMEKEYRNGVLHVKFPDSAVIYLRSSKTTSDELKICIHVRQKQLQYGIPILKVKDYTLEELFEKQLWMLIPFYIFRYEKEFRKIDGNQKQLSGLRLEYEKIAEMLDQECQSGHMKPITCGALCELSNNVVEKLASKYSNVEKEVTEVMGGKVLNYRSKEIYLEGCAFGRKEGQKESIVQLVTRKYQLIKFKIFERDVK
;
A
#
# COMPACT_ATOMS: atom_id res chain seq x y z
N LYS A 1 15.04 0.79 25.97
CA LYS A 1 13.78 1.16 25.28
C LYS A 1 14.16 1.47 23.86
N GLY A 2 13.69 0.65 22.87
CA GLY A 2 13.89 0.93 21.47
C GLY A 2 13.20 2.23 21.08
N ILE A 3 13.86 3.05 20.25
CA ILE A 3 13.24 4.26 19.69
C ILE A 3 12.23 3.76 18.65
N SER A 4 10.95 3.85 18.94
CA SER A 4 9.88 3.60 17.96
C SER A 4 9.87 4.78 16.98
N LYS A 5 10.09 4.48 15.70
CA LYS A 5 10.00 5.47 14.62
C LYS A 5 8.67 5.25 13.90
N ARG A 6 7.88 6.30 13.74
CA ARG A 6 6.61 6.25 13.01
C ARG A 6 6.77 6.85 11.63
N TYR A 7 6.16 6.18 10.67
CA TYR A 7 6.09 6.63 9.28
C TYR A 7 4.63 6.81 8.88
N HIS A 8 4.37 7.87 8.13
CA HIS A 8 3.07 8.10 7.51
C HIS A 8 3.26 8.18 5.99
N LEU A 9 2.57 7.32 5.26
CA LEU A 9 2.66 7.25 3.81
C LEU A 9 1.27 7.35 3.21
N GLU A 10 1.03 8.43 2.44
CA GLU A 10 -0.19 8.61 1.65
C GLU A 10 0.06 8.24 0.20
N CYS A 11 -0.90 7.57 -0.43
CA CYS A 11 -0.83 7.22 -1.84
C CYS A 11 -2.00 7.86 -2.60
N GLN A 12 -1.69 8.63 -3.63
CA GLN A 12 -2.69 9.33 -4.43
C GLN A 12 -2.48 9.13 -5.93
N SER A 13 -3.57 9.00 -6.67
CA SER A 13 -3.50 8.81 -8.12
C SER A 13 -3.00 10.06 -8.86
N THR A 14 -3.47 11.25 -8.44
CA THR A 14 -3.12 12.55 -9.04
C THR A 14 -3.13 13.63 -7.97
N ALA A 15 -2.32 14.68 -8.13
CA ALA A 15 -2.38 15.86 -7.27
C ALA A 15 -3.73 16.57 -7.42
N ASP A 16 -4.41 16.84 -6.31
CA ASP A 16 -5.73 17.51 -6.26
C ASP A 16 -5.72 18.83 -5.46
N GLY A 17 -4.54 19.26 -4.98
CA GLY A 17 -4.37 20.51 -4.22
C GLY A 17 -4.86 20.45 -2.77
N THR A 18 -5.26 19.27 -2.27
CA THR A 18 -5.72 19.07 -0.89
C THR A 18 -4.77 18.23 -0.05
N MET A 19 -3.71 17.72 -0.66
CA MET A 19 -2.78 16.77 -0.02
C MET A 19 -2.06 17.41 1.17
N GLU A 20 -1.67 18.68 1.07
CA GLU A 20 -1.01 19.40 2.16
C GLU A 20 -1.89 19.45 3.41
N ILE A 21 -3.21 19.69 3.23
CA ILE A 21 -4.19 19.74 4.32
C ILE A 21 -4.32 18.35 4.96
N ARG A 22 -4.51 17.32 4.15
CA ARG A 22 -4.65 15.93 4.63
C ARG A 22 -3.41 15.45 5.37
N MET A 23 -2.22 15.71 4.82
CA MET A 23 -0.96 15.36 5.46
C MET A 23 -0.84 16.05 6.83
N TRP A 24 -1.15 17.35 6.90
CA TRP A 24 -1.14 18.08 8.15
C TRP A 24 -2.12 17.49 9.20
N GLU A 25 -3.35 17.23 8.79
CA GLU A 25 -4.37 16.70 9.71
C GLU A 25 -3.99 15.31 10.25
N TYR A 26 -3.53 14.41 9.39
CA TYR A 26 -3.16 13.05 9.80
C TYR A 26 -1.87 13.03 10.60
N ASP A 27 -0.87 13.81 10.23
CA ASP A 27 0.38 13.92 10.97
C ASP A 27 0.14 14.47 12.37
N ALA A 28 -0.73 15.47 12.51
CA ALA A 28 -1.12 16.02 13.81
C ALA A 28 -1.85 14.97 14.67
N GLN A 29 -2.76 14.20 14.08
CA GLN A 29 -3.45 13.11 14.79
C GLN A 29 -2.48 12.02 15.25
N ILE A 30 -1.54 11.60 14.38
CA ILE A 30 -0.51 10.61 14.72
C ILE A 30 0.39 11.15 15.84
N ALA A 31 0.80 12.42 15.77
CA ALA A 31 1.64 13.06 16.80
C ALA A 31 0.94 13.12 18.16
N LEU A 32 -0.39 13.31 18.19
CA LEU A 32 -1.18 13.33 19.41
C LEU A 32 -1.37 11.95 20.05
N MET A 33 -1.24 10.86 19.31
CA MET A 33 -1.31 9.50 19.88
C MET A 33 -0.16 9.21 20.86
N GLU A 34 1.01 9.84 20.64
CA GLU A 34 2.22 9.66 21.49
C GLU A 34 2.60 10.93 22.25
N LYS A 35 1.63 11.80 22.50
CA LYS A 35 1.86 13.02 23.27
C LYS A 35 2.38 12.72 24.66
N GLU A 36 3.32 13.54 25.11
CA GLU A 36 3.86 13.49 26.47
C GLU A 36 3.73 14.86 27.15
N TYR A 37 3.42 14.85 28.42
CA TYR A 37 3.49 16.05 29.27
C TYR A 37 4.74 15.98 30.14
N ARG A 38 5.63 16.98 30.00
CA ARG A 38 6.83 17.10 30.80
C ARG A 38 6.91 18.54 31.33
N ASN A 39 6.96 18.70 32.65
CA ASN A 39 7.05 20.02 33.33
C ASN A 39 5.98 21.02 32.84
N GLY A 40 4.74 20.57 32.67
CA GLY A 40 3.64 21.40 32.17
C GLY A 40 3.66 21.74 30.68
N VAL A 41 4.61 21.16 29.93
CA VAL A 41 4.73 21.32 28.45
C VAL A 41 4.23 20.09 27.74
N LEU A 42 3.37 20.29 26.74
CA LEU A 42 2.95 19.25 25.81
C LEU A 42 4.04 19.03 24.74
N HIS A 43 4.59 17.82 24.70
CA HIS A 43 5.50 17.39 23.65
C HIS A 43 4.75 16.51 22.66
N VAL A 44 4.83 16.85 21.37
CA VAL A 44 4.30 16.08 20.25
C VAL A 44 5.41 15.81 19.25
N LYS A 45 5.45 14.60 18.70
CA LYS A 45 6.44 14.21 17.69
C LYS A 45 5.70 13.82 16.42
N PHE A 46 5.91 14.57 15.35
CA PHE A 46 5.36 14.27 14.03
C PHE A 46 6.02 13.01 13.46
N PRO A 47 5.30 12.20 12.67
CA PRO A 47 5.87 11.07 11.97
C PRO A 47 6.82 11.52 10.84
N ASP A 48 7.66 10.62 10.36
CA ASP A 48 8.36 10.81 9.09
C ASP A 48 7.36 10.50 7.96
N SER A 49 6.93 11.52 7.24
CA SER A 49 5.84 11.44 6.28
C SER A 49 6.33 11.53 4.84
N ALA A 50 5.66 10.83 3.92
CA ALA A 50 5.88 10.94 2.49
C ALA A 50 4.57 10.74 1.71
N VAL A 51 4.52 11.24 0.46
CA VAL A 51 3.40 11.05 -0.44
C VAL A 51 3.86 10.30 -1.69
N ILE A 52 3.09 9.31 -2.14
CA ILE A 52 3.28 8.62 -3.41
C ILE A 52 2.28 9.17 -4.42
N TYR A 53 2.78 9.70 -5.54
CA TYR A 53 1.95 9.99 -6.71
C TYR A 53 2.12 8.92 -7.78
N LEU A 54 1.01 8.23 -8.09
CA LEU A 54 0.96 7.22 -9.14
C LEU A 54 1.03 7.86 -10.53
N ARG A 55 0.39 9.02 -10.68
CA ARG A 55 0.44 9.85 -11.88
C ARG A 55 1.08 11.18 -11.55
N SER A 56 2.13 11.51 -12.26
CA SER A 56 2.84 12.76 -12.10
C SER A 56 3.19 13.37 -13.46
N SER A 57 3.44 14.67 -13.48
CA SER A 57 3.90 15.44 -14.64
C SER A 57 5.28 16.06 -14.36
N LYS A 58 5.89 16.67 -15.35
CA LYS A 58 7.14 17.40 -15.17
C LYS A 58 7.00 18.61 -14.22
N THR A 59 5.79 19.10 -14.02
CA THR A 59 5.47 20.23 -13.13
C THR A 59 5.08 19.79 -11.71
N THR A 60 4.98 18.48 -11.45
CA THR A 60 4.70 17.96 -10.11
C THR A 60 5.92 18.21 -9.23
N SER A 61 5.73 18.90 -8.11
CA SER A 61 6.79 19.18 -7.12
C SER A 61 7.43 17.91 -6.59
N ASP A 62 8.64 18.00 -6.05
CA ASP A 62 9.31 16.89 -5.35
C ASP A 62 9.01 16.88 -3.86
N GLU A 63 8.36 17.91 -3.35
CA GLU A 63 7.92 18.02 -1.96
C GLU A 63 6.63 18.84 -1.84
N LEU A 64 5.82 18.49 -0.82
CA LEU A 64 4.78 19.38 -0.30
C LEU A 64 5.41 20.29 0.75
N LYS A 65 5.02 21.57 0.75
CA LYS A 65 5.54 22.56 1.70
C LYS A 65 4.45 22.99 2.66
N ILE A 66 4.70 22.85 3.94
CA ILE A 66 3.79 23.26 5.02
C ILE A 66 4.48 24.35 5.83
N CYS A 67 3.80 25.48 6.03
CA CYS A 67 4.27 26.58 6.86
C CYS A 67 3.23 26.88 7.95
N ILE A 68 3.65 26.77 9.21
CA ILE A 68 2.83 27.02 10.38
C ILE A 68 3.22 28.37 10.97
N HIS A 69 2.27 29.29 11.06
CA HIS A 69 2.46 30.60 11.68
C HIS A 69 1.86 30.59 13.08
N VAL A 70 2.68 30.89 14.09
CA VAL A 70 2.24 31.04 15.47
C VAL A 70 2.75 32.38 16.01
N ARG A 71 1.88 33.35 16.08
CA ARG A 71 2.21 34.75 16.44
C ARG A 71 3.30 35.29 15.51
N GLN A 72 4.49 35.63 16.04
CA GLN A 72 5.63 36.15 15.29
C GLN A 72 6.63 35.06 14.87
N LYS A 73 6.33 33.79 15.11
CA LYS A 73 7.17 32.66 14.76
C LYS A 73 6.56 31.89 13.61
N GLN A 74 7.41 31.33 12.76
CA GLN A 74 6.99 30.38 11.74
C GLN A 74 7.86 29.13 11.78
N LEU A 75 7.26 28.00 11.46
CA LEU A 75 7.93 26.73 11.22
C LEU A 75 7.55 26.26 9.83
N GLN A 76 8.54 26.07 8.97
CA GLN A 76 8.34 25.50 7.64
C GLN A 76 9.03 24.16 7.54
N TYR A 77 8.36 23.17 6.91
CA TYR A 77 8.93 21.88 6.62
C TYR A 77 8.38 21.32 5.30
N GLY A 78 9.13 20.40 4.68
CA GLY A 78 8.76 19.70 3.46
C GLY A 78 8.41 18.25 3.73
N ILE A 79 7.44 17.73 2.97
CA ILE A 79 7.08 16.30 2.94
C ILE A 79 7.47 15.79 1.55
N PRO A 80 8.38 14.81 1.44
CA PRO A 80 8.85 14.32 0.15
C PRO A 80 7.74 13.64 -0.65
N ILE A 81 7.80 13.83 -1.98
CA ILE A 81 6.90 13.19 -2.94
C ILE A 81 7.67 12.14 -3.71
N LEU A 82 7.22 10.90 -3.65
CA LEU A 82 7.70 9.78 -4.45
C LEU A 82 6.83 9.67 -5.71
N LYS A 83 7.45 9.80 -6.88
CA LYS A 83 6.77 9.67 -8.19
C LYS A 83 7.15 8.33 -8.79
N VAL A 84 6.21 7.40 -8.89
CA VAL A 84 6.48 6.02 -9.34
C VAL A 84 7.23 5.96 -10.67
N LYS A 85 6.92 6.87 -11.59
CA LYS A 85 7.54 6.90 -12.92
C LYS A 85 9.01 7.35 -12.93
N ASP A 86 9.49 8.02 -11.88
CA ASP A 86 10.84 8.57 -11.83
C ASP A 86 11.88 7.51 -11.44
N TYR A 87 11.44 6.32 -11.00
CA TYR A 87 12.32 5.20 -10.65
C TYR A 87 12.40 4.19 -11.77
N THR A 88 13.59 3.74 -12.15
CA THR A 88 13.76 2.55 -12.99
C THR A 88 13.44 1.29 -12.18
N LEU A 89 13.30 0.15 -12.87
CA LEU A 89 13.08 -1.12 -12.18
C LEU A 89 14.25 -1.46 -11.26
N GLU A 90 15.48 -1.28 -11.73
CA GLU A 90 16.70 -1.51 -11.00
C GLU A 90 16.74 -0.65 -9.72
N GLU A 91 16.43 0.65 -9.83
CA GLU A 91 16.38 1.55 -8.68
C GLU A 91 15.33 1.16 -7.64
N LEU A 92 14.18 0.61 -8.06
CA LEU A 92 13.16 0.12 -7.12
C LEU A 92 13.70 -1.02 -6.27
N PHE A 93 14.50 -1.91 -6.85
CA PHE A 93 15.10 -3.03 -6.12
C PHE A 93 16.33 -2.60 -5.31
N GLU A 94 17.24 -1.85 -5.88
CA GLU A 94 18.44 -1.35 -5.17
C GLU A 94 18.07 -0.52 -3.92
N LYS A 95 17.05 0.33 -4.04
CA LYS A 95 16.56 1.18 -2.94
C LYS A 95 15.55 0.49 -2.03
N GLN A 96 15.23 -0.80 -2.30
CA GLN A 96 14.24 -1.58 -1.56
C GLN A 96 12.84 -0.94 -1.52
N LEU A 97 12.46 -0.24 -2.59
CA LEU A 97 11.15 0.40 -2.74
C LEU A 97 10.10 -0.58 -3.28
N TRP A 98 10.12 -1.81 -2.82
CA TRP A 98 9.30 -2.92 -3.35
C TRP A 98 7.80 -2.63 -3.33
N MET A 99 7.32 -1.85 -2.37
CA MET A 99 5.90 -1.47 -2.31
C MET A 99 5.45 -0.55 -3.47
N LEU A 100 6.36 -0.03 -4.28
CA LEU A 100 6.02 0.71 -5.51
C LEU A 100 5.83 -0.23 -6.71
N ILE A 101 6.29 -1.47 -6.66
CA ILE A 101 6.20 -2.45 -7.75
C ILE A 101 4.76 -2.67 -8.23
N PRO A 102 3.73 -2.82 -7.36
CA PRO A 102 2.35 -2.95 -7.80
C PRO A 102 1.85 -1.79 -8.67
N PHE A 103 2.44 -0.63 -8.51
CA PHE A 103 2.07 0.58 -9.24
C PHE A 103 2.94 0.81 -10.49
N TYR A 104 3.87 -0.07 -10.79
CA TYR A 104 4.78 0.06 -11.92
C TYR A 104 4.03 0.18 -13.26
N ILE A 105 2.88 -0.46 -13.40
CA ILE A 105 2.00 -0.43 -14.58
C ILE A 105 1.54 0.99 -14.96
N PHE A 106 1.48 1.94 -14.02
CA PHE A 106 1.08 3.33 -14.30
C PHE A 106 2.01 4.05 -15.29
N ARG A 107 3.24 3.54 -15.48
CA ARG A 107 4.19 4.04 -16.48
C ARG A 107 3.64 3.92 -17.90
N TYR A 108 2.87 2.86 -18.16
CA TYR A 108 2.34 2.47 -19.47
C TYR A 108 0.90 2.92 -19.69
N GLU A 109 0.23 3.47 -18.70
CA GLU A 109 -1.20 3.78 -18.74
C GLU A 109 -1.60 4.59 -19.99
N LYS A 110 -0.80 5.60 -20.36
CA LYS A 110 -1.07 6.45 -21.54
C LYS A 110 -0.87 5.73 -22.87
N GLU A 111 -0.14 4.62 -22.86
CA GLU A 111 0.21 3.83 -24.04
C GLU A 111 -0.59 2.54 -24.16
N PHE A 112 -1.47 2.21 -23.22
CA PHE A 112 -2.22 0.95 -23.21
C PHE A 112 -2.92 0.66 -24.53
N ARG A 113 -3.59 1.66 -25.12
CA ARG A 113 -4.26 1.50 -26.40
C ARG A 113 -3.31 1.05 -27.52
N LYS A 114 -2.09 1.56 -27.51
CA LYS A 114 -1.07 1.24 -28.51
C LYS A 114 -0.44 -0.14 -28.23
N ILE A 115 -0.18 -0.42 -26.97
CA ILE A 115 0.41 -1.69 -26.51
C ILE A 115 -0.56 -2.83 -26.79
N ASP A 116 -1.84 -2.68 -26.42
CA ASP A 116 -2.89 -3.70 -26.54
C ASP A 116 -3.08 -4.18 -27.99
N GLY A 117 -2.89 -3.29 -28.97
CA GLY A 117 -2.98 -3.59 -30.40
C GLY A 117 -1.67 -4.01 -31.07
N ASN A 118 -0.56 -4.16 -30.33
CA ASN A 118 0.77 -4.40 -30.91
C ASN A 118 1.49 -5.56 -30.22
N GLN A 119 1.56 -6.71 -30.90
CA GLN A 119 2.17 -7.93 -30.36
C GLN A 119 3.61 -7.75 -29.87
N LYS A 120 4.44 -6.96 -30.58
CA LYS A 120 5.82 -6.71 -30.16
C LYS A 120 5.89 -5.93 -28.85
N GLN A 121 5.00 -4.95 -28.66
CA GLN A 121 4.95 -4.16 -27.42
C GLN A 121 4.37 -4.98 -26.27
N LEU A 122 3.38 -5.82 -26.52
CA LEU A 122 2.85 -6.78 -25.54
C LEU A 122 3.93 -7.74 -25.07
N SER A 123 4.70 -8.32 -25.99
CA SER A 123 5.81 -9.21 -25.63
C SER A 123 6.89 -8.48 -24.83
N GLY A 124 7.16 -7.21 -25.16
CA GLY A 124 8.09 -6.37 -24.39
C GLY A 124 7.59 -6.13 -22.95
N LEU A 125 6.32 -5.80 -22.78
CA LEU A 125 5.69 -5.62 -21.47
C LEU A 125 5.73 -6.91 -20.66
N ARG A 126 5.41 -8.06 -21.28
CA ARG A 126 5.49 -9.38 -20.64
C ARG A 126 6.88 -9.67 -20.12
N LEU A 127 7.93 -9.51 -20.95
CA LEU A 127 9.32 -9.75 -20.55
C LEU A 127 9.76 -8.87 -19.37
N GLU A 128 9.27 -7.63 -19.33
CA GLU A 128 9.57 -6.74 -18.20
C GLU A 128 8.91 -7.22 -16.90
N TYR A 129 7.67 -7.70 -16.96
CA TYR A 129 7.00 -8.29 -15.81
C TYR A 129 7.59 -9.65 -15.38
N GLU A 130 8.07 -10.45 -16.32
CA GLU A 130 8.85 -11.67 -16.04
C GLU A 130 10.12 -11.31 -15.26
N LYS A 131 10.84 -10.27 -15.67
CA LYS A 131 11.99 -9.74 -14.93
C LYS A 131 11.63 -9.27 -13.53
N ILE A 132 10.51 -8.53 -13.36
CA ILE A 132 10.01 -8.12 -12.05
C ILE A 132 9.77 -9.34 -11.15
N ALA A 133 9.11 -10.35 -11.68
CA ALA A 133 8.80 -11.56 -10.95
C ALA A 133 10.06 -12.33 -10.53
N GLU A 134 11.05 -12.44 -11.43
CA GLU A 134 12.36 -13.06 -11.13
C GLU A 134 13.12 -12.29 -10.05
N MET A 135 13.15 -10.96 -10.11
CA MET A 135 13.81 -10.12 -9.11
C MET A 135 13.14 -10.24 -7.74
N LEU A 136 11.80 -10.29 -7.68
CA LEU A 136 11.05 -10.54 -6.43
C LEU A 136 11.38 -11.90 -5.83
N ASP A 137 11.50 -12.94 -6.68
CA ASP A 137 11.86 -14.28 -6.21
C ASP A 137 13.30 -14.32 -5.68
N GLN A 138 14.25 -13.64 -6.33
CA GLN A 138 15.62 -13.50 -5.86
C GLN A 138 15.70 -12.82 -4.48
N GLU A 139 14.94 -11.73 -4.26
CA GLU A 139 14.86 -11.06 -2.95
C GLU A 139 14.30 -12.00 -1.87
N CYS A 140 13.35 -12.85 -2.26
CA CYS A 140 12.77 -13.84 -1.37
C CYS A 140 13.75 -14.97 -1.03
N GLN A 141 14.47 -15.50 -2.04
CA GLN A 141 15.46 -16.56 -1.85
C GLN A 141 16.68 -16.11 -1.05
N SER A 142 17.10 -14.86 -1.23
CA SER A 142 18.20 -14.25 -0.46
C SER A 142 17.83 -13.93 1.00
N GLY A 143 16.53 -14.00 1.33
CA GLY A 143 16.02 -13.69 2.68
C GLY A 143 15.83 -12.19 2.95
N HIS A 144 16.04 -11.32 1.98
CA HIS A 144 15.76 -9.89 2.11
C HIS A 144 14.26 -9.60 2.20
N MET A 145 13.44 -10.43 1.53
CA MET A 145 11.98 -10.33 1.56
C MET A 145 11.35 -11.61 2.09
N LYS A 146 10.31 -11.47 2.91
CA LYS A 146 9.54 -12.63 3.38
C LYS A 146 8.63 -13.16 2.24
N PRO A 147 8.43 -14.49 2.14
CA PRO A 147 7.54 -15.08 1.12
C PRO A 147 6.13 -14.48 1.09
N ILE A 148 5.57 -14.19 2.27
CA ILE A 148 4.25 -13.56 2.38
C ILE A 148 4.23 -12.14 1.77
N THR A 149 5.30 -11.39 1.90
CA THR A 149 5.43 -10.05 1.32
C THR A 149 5.51 -10.13 -0.21
N CYS A 150 6.30 -11.06 -0.74
CA CYS A 150 6.40 -11.30 -2.18
C CYS A 150 5.03 -11.67 -2.77
N GLY A 151 4.32 -12.63 -2.15
CA GLY A 151 2.97 -13.00 -2.58
C GLY A 151 1.98 -11.83 -2.54
N ALA A 152 2.03 -11.01 -1.48
CA ALA A 152 1.18 -9.83 -1.37
C ALA A 152 1.47 -8.77 -2.45
N LEU A 153 2.74 -8.55 -2.81
CA LEU A 153 3.13 -7.64 -3.90
C LEU A 153 2.64 -8.15 -5.26
N CYS A 154 2.75 -9.45 -5.52
CA CYS A 154 2.24 -10.06 -6.75
C CYS A 154 0.72 -9.93 -6.85
N GLU A 155 -0.03 -10.25 -5.78
CA GLU A 155 -1.49 -10.12 -5.75
C GLU A 155 -1.94 -8.67 -5.91
N LEU A 156 -1.28 -7.73 -5.22
CA LEU A 156 -1.59 -6.31 -5.37
C LEU A 156 -1.29 -5.81 -6.79
N SER A 157 -0.21 -6.30 -7.42
CA SER A 157 0.11 -5.98 -8.81
C SER A 157 -1.01 -6.44 -9.76
N ASN A 158 -1.50 -7.67 -9.60
CA ASN A 158 -2.63 -8.16 -10.37
C ASN A 158 -3.88 -7.30 -10.18
N ASN A 159 -4.25 -7.02 -8.95
CA ASN A 159 -5.43 -6.21 -8.62
C ASN A 159 -5.36 -4.80 -9.21
N VAL A 160 -4.17 -4.20 -9.23
CA VAL A 160 -3.95 -2.87 -9.85
C VAL A 160 -4.09 -2.96 -11.36
N VAL A 161 -3.49 -3.96 -12.00
CA VAL A 161 -3.53 -4.15 -13.45
C VAL A 161 -4.95 -4.45 -13.92
N GLU A 162 -5.66 -5.37 -13.28
CA GLU A 162 -7.06 -5.69 -13.59
C GLU A 162 -7.96 -4.46 -13.59
N LYS A 163 -7.78 -3.57 -12.61
CA LYS A 163 -8.56 -2.33 -12.53
C LYS A 163 -8.13 -1.29 -13.56
N LEU A 164 -6.81 -1.11 -13.72
CA LEU A 164 -6.27 -0.05 -14.55
C LEU A 164 -6.38 -0.38 -16.05
N ALA A 165 -6.12 -1.64 -16.42
CA ALA A 165 -6.14 -2.12 -17.79
C ALA A 165 -7.45 -2.84 -18.19
N SER A 166 -8.54 -2.72 -17.45
CA SER A 166 -9.82 -3.40 -17.65
C SER A 166 -10.43 -3.23 -19.06
N LYS A 167 -10.03 -2.19 -19.79
CA LYS A 167 -10.45 -1.91 -21.17
C LYS A 167 -9.44 -2.43 -22.24
N TYR A 168 -8.33 -3.02 -21.79
CA TYR A 168 -7.18 -3.42 -22.60
C TYR A 168 -6.83 -4.88 -22.28
N SER A 169 -7.66 -5.79 -22.83
CA SER A 169 -7.67 -7.21 -22.44
C SER A 169 -6.34 -7.94 -22.69
N ASN A 170 -5.58 -7.54 -23.71
CA ASN A 170 -4.29 -8.16 -24.00
C ASN A 170 -3.24 -7.68 -22.98
N VAL A 171 -3.22 -6.39 -22.63
CA VAL A 171 -2.35 -5.83 -21.59
C VAL A 171 -2.64 -6.48 -20.23
N GLU A 172 -3.92 -6.53 -19.84
CA GLU A 172 -4.36 -7.18 -18.61
C GLU A 172 -3.90 -8.63 -18.54
N LYS A 173 -4.18 -9.41 -19.59
CA LYS A 173 -3.85 -10.82 -19.69
C LYS A 173 -2.34 -11.08 -19.55
N GLU A 174 -1.52 -10.39 -20.35
CA GLU A 174 -0.06 -10.61 -20.35
C GLU A 174 0.55 -10.37 -18.97
N VAL A 175 0.13 -9.33 -18.25
CA VAL A 175 0.67 -9.01 -16.94
C VAL A 175 0.13 -9.95 -15.86
N THR A 176 -1.19 -10.21 -15.85
CA THR A 176 -1.80 -11.06 -14.82
C THR A 176 -1.39 -12.52 -14.93
N GLU A 177 -1.09 -13.01 -16.14
CA GLU A 177 -0.53 -14.37 -16.32
C GLU A 177 0.85 -14.51 -15.67
N VAL A 178 1.69 -13.50 -15.77
CA VAL A 178 3.02 -13.48 -15.12
C VAL A 178 2.89 -13.32 -13.62
N MET A 179 2.30 -12.22 -13.16
CA MET A 179 2.20 -11.90 -11.74
C MET A 179 1.25 -12.83 -10.98
N GLY A 180 0.26 -13.40 -11.66
CA GLY A 180 -0.66 -14.41 -11.12
C GLY A 180 -0.03 -15.80 -10.94
N GLY A 181 1.23 -15.99 -11.39
CA GLY A 181 2.00 -17.23 -11.23
C GLY A 181 1.50 -18.40 -12.08
N LYS A 182 0.84 -18.14 -13.21
CA LYS A 182 0.60 -19.16 -14.22
C LYS A 182 1.91 -19.56 -14.94
N VAL A 183 2.84 -18.61 -15.03
CA VAL A 183 4.14 -18.78 -15.70
C VAL A 183 5.25 -19.13 -14.71
N LEU A 184 5.19 -18.60 -13.49
CA LEU A 184 6.20 -18.80 -12.46
C LEU A 184 5.54 -19.35 -11.19
N ASN A 185 5.85 -20.61 -10.87
CA ASN A 185 5.30 -21.29 -9.70
C ASN A 185 6.23 -21.04 -8.51
N TYR A 186 5.97 -19.96 -7.76
CA TYR A 186 6.77 -19.61 -6.59
C TYR A 186 6.31 -20.39 -5.36
N ARG A 187 7.23 -20.97 -4.64
CA ARG A 187 6.97 -21.52 -3.30
C ARG A 187 6.40 -20.47 -2.35
N SER A 188 6.82 -19.22 -2.52
CA SER A 188 6.31 -18.07 -1.76
C SER A 188 4.83 -17.79 -2.00
N LYS A 189 4.30 -18.07 -3.20
CA LYS A 189 2.88 -17.93 -3.50
C LYS A 189 2.04 -18.99 -2.77
N GLU A 190 2.50 -20.23 -2.73
CA GLU A 190 1.81 -21.30 -1.99
C GLU A 190 1.71 -20.94 -0.51
N ILE A 191 2.82 -20.53 0.12
CA ILE A 191 2.86 -20.07 1.51
C ILE A 191 1.93 -18.88 1.76
N TYR A 192 1.89 -17.92 0.82
CA TYR A 192 1.00 -16.77 0.92
C TYR A 192 -0.47 -17.18 0.85
N LEU A 193 -0.84 -18.02 -0.12
CA LEU A 193 -2.22 -18.50 -0.29
C LEU A 193 -2.68 -19.35 0.91
N GLU A 194 -1.81 -20.19 1.45
CA GLU A 194 -2.07 -20.96 2.68
C GLU A 194 -2.28 -20.02 3.87
N GLY A 195 -1.43 -19.00 4.03
CA GLY A 195 -1.57 -17.99 5.08
C GLY A 195 -2.87 -17.20 4.99
N CYS A 196 -3.27 -16.80 3.78
CA CYS A 196 -4.55 -16.12 3.53
C CYS A 196 -5.75 -17.02 3.80
N ALA A 197 -5.67 -18.31 3.40
CA ALA A 197 -6.73 -19.29 3.67
C ALA A 197 -6.90 -19.55 5.16
N PHE A 198 -5.78 -19.65 5.90
CA PHE A 198 -5.77 -19.79 7.35
C PHE A 198 -6.38 -18.57 8.04
N GLY A 199 -5.92 -17.35 7.67
CA GLY A 199 -6.43 -16.11 8.24
C GLY A 199 -7.93 -15.90 8.00
N ARG A 200 -8.45 -16.27 6.81
CA ARG A 200 -9.90 -16.22 6.53
C ARG A 200 -10.67 -17.19 7.42
N LYS A 201 -10.16 -18.42 7.63
CA LYS A 201 -10.81 -19.42 8.50
C LYS A 201 -10.84 -18.95 9.96
N GLU A 202 -9.75 -18.38 10.47
CA GLU A 202 -9.69 -17.86 11.85
C GLU A 202 -10.58 -16.63 12.01
N GLY A 203 -10.57 -15.67 11.07
CA GLY A 203 -11.47 -14.52 11.10
C GLY A 203 -12.95 -14.89 11.02
N GLN A 204 -13.31 -15.94 10.27
CA GLN A 204 -14.67 -16.47 10.27
C GLN A 204 -15.05 -17.10 11.61
N LYS A 205 -14.14 -17.84 12.25
CA LYS A 205 -14.37 -18.42 13.60
C LYS A 205 -14.57 -17.32 14.65
N GLU A 206 -13.72 -16.28 14.65
CA GLU A 206 -13.85 -15.15 15.58
C GLU A 206 -15.18 -14.41 15.38
N SER A 207 -15.60 -14.18 14.14
CA SER A 207 -16.88 -13.56 13.83
C SER A 207 -18.07 -14.39 14.32
N ILE A 208 -18.02 -15.72 14.16
CA ILE A 208 -19.04 -16.64 14.68
C ILE A 208 -19.07 -16.59 16.20
N VAL A 209 -17.91 -16.65 16.87
CA VAL A 209 -17.82 -16.56 18.33
C VAL A 209 -18.40 -15.25 18.84
N GLN A 210 -18.09 -14.12 18.21
CA GLN A 210 -18.65 -12.82 18.58
C GLN A 210 -20.17 -12.76 18.39
N LEU A 211 -20.69 -13.31 17.30
CA LEU A 211 -22.14 -13.39 17.04
C LEU A 211 -22.86 -14.26 18.07
N VAL A 212 -22.30 -15.41 18.42
CA VAL A 212 -22.84 -16.31 19.44
C VAL A 212 -22.81 -15.64 20.80
N THR A 213 -21.70 -15.01 21.19
CA THR A 213 -21.56 -14.29 22.46
C THR A 213 -22.56 -13.14 22.57
N ARG A 214 -22.75 -12.35 21.52
CA ARG A 214 -23.76 -11.29 21.46
C ARG A 214 -25.19 -11.82 21.61
N LYS A 215 -25.50 -12.93 20.92
CA LYS A 215 -26.81 -13.59 21.03
C LYS A 215 -27.06 -14.14 22.44
N TYR A 216 -26.02 -14.70 23.09
CA TYR A 216 -26.10 -15.21 24.46
C TYR A 216 -26.32 -14.09 25.48
N GLN A 217 -25.67 -12.94 25.31
CA GLN A 217 -25.90 -11.76 26.16
C GLN A 217 -27.33 -11.20 26.00
N LEU A 218 -27.85 -11.15 24.77
CA LEU A 218 -29.22 -10.69 24.49
C LEU A 218 -30.27 -11.65 25.07
N ILE A 219 -30.00 -12.95 25.08
CA ILE A 219 -30.89 -13.96 25.71
C ILE A 219 -30.87 -13.83 27.24
N LYS A 220 -29.69 -13.64 27.83
CA LYS A 220 -29.57 -13.40 29.29
C LYS A 220 -30.33 -12.15 29.72
N PHE A 221 -30.23 -11.03 28.94
CA PHE A 221 -30.96 -9.81 29.22
C PHE A 221 -32.49 -10.01 29.16
N LYS A 222 -33.01 -10.74 28.18
CA LYS A 222 -34.45 -11.05 28.06
C LYS A 222 -34.98 -11.98 29.13
N ILE A 223 -34.18 -12.90 29.70
CA ILE A 223 -34.56 -13.77 30.80
C ILE A 223 -34.65 -12.92 32.10
N PHE A 224 -33.68 -12.01 32.32
CA PHE A 224 -33.68 -11.12 33.50
C PHE A 224 -34.88 -10.15 33.53
N GLU A 225 -35.37 -9.66 32.37
CA GLU A 225 -36.56 -8.82 32.30
C GLU A 225 -37.89 -9.60 32.56
N ARG A 226 -37.90 -10.95 32.40
CA ARG A 226 -39.07 -11.78 32.67
C ARG A 226 -39.21 -12.15 34.14
N ASP A 227 -38.14 -12.17 34.89
CA ASP A 227 -38.13 -12.53 36.34
C ASP A 227 -38.34 -11.31 37.26
N VAL A 228 -38.56 -10.12 36.71
CA VAL A 228 -38.80 -8.83 37.44
C VAL A 228 -40.24 -8.33 37.27
N LYS A 229 -41.19 -9.20 36.83
CA LYS A 229 -42.61 -8.84 36.78
C LYS A 229 -43.43 -9.75 37.73
#